data_b0ce50ec4a3669f13204a67d24e689c1
#
_entry.id   b0ce50ec4a3669f13204a67d24e689c1
#
_cell.length_a   1.000
_cell.length_b   1.000
_cell.length_c   1.000
_cell.angle_alpha   90.00
_cell.angle_beta   90.00
_cell.angle_gamma   90.00
#
_symmetry.space_group_name_H-M   'P 1'
#
loop_
_entity.id
_entity.type
_entity.pdbx_description
1 polymer ?
#
loop_
_entity_poly.entity_id
_entity_poly.type
_entity_poly.pdbx_seq_one_letter_code
_entity_poly.pdbx_strand_id
1 'polypeptide(L)'
;MDGFRGGVKNWWSTLTMGAATAEYQSLHLREHELLHDVPLYDVSSVDLPGGGNGRTIADIRTLESATPPSHIATFIYGLRYLLGWVFGWDREPMRPKDSFLERLSQRDRCDSEITPGTLDGHFWVLYQFPREALRETRNKTVHGFICTARW
;
A
#
# COMPACT_ATOMS: atom_id res chain seq x y z
N MET A 1 12.30 14.44 34.34
CA MET A 1 11.72 15.22 33.18
C MET A 1 12.86 15.47 32.21
N ASP A 2 13.25 14.49 31.46
CA ASP A 2 14.34 14.60 30.50
C ASP A 2 13.80 14.40 29.09
N GLY A 3 13.98 15.47 28.31
CA GLY A 3 13.37 15.66 26.99
C GLY A 3 13.89 14.67 25.96
N PHE A 4 12.96 14.00 25.33
CA PHE A 4 13.14 13.21 24.13
C PHE A 4 13.39 14.13 22.93
N ARG A 5 14.64 14.63 22.81
CA ARG A 5 15.15 15.24 21.58
C ARG A 5 15.90 14.19 20.78
N GLY A 6 15.18 13.20 20.28
CA GLY A 6 15.66 12.32 19.23
C GLY A 6 15.54 13.05 17.90
N GLY A 7 16.67 13.53 17.37
CA GLY A 7 16.71 14.12 16.04
C GLY A 7 16.19 13.13 15.00
N VAL A 8 15.28 13.58 14.15
CA VAL A 8 14.87 12.89 12.94
C VAL A 8 16.12 12.80 12.04
N LYS A 9 16.85 11.71 12.17
CA LYS A 9 17.91 11.39 11.22
C LYS A 9 17.24 11.22 9.87
N ASN A 10 17.75 11.91 8.85
CA ASN A 10 17.37 11.75 7.45
C ASN A 10 17.63 10.28 7.04
N TRP A 11 16.64 9.44 7.18
CA TRP A 11 16.67 8.01 6.84
C TRP A 11 16.26 7.73 5.38
N TRP A 12 16.39 8.74 4.54
CA TRP A 12 16.45 8.57 3.08
C TRP A 12 17.86 8.09 2.68
N SER A 13 18.42 7.13 3.44
CA SER A 13 19.65 6.48 3.02
C SER A 13 19.30 5.52 1.89
N THR A 14 19.81 5.83 0.75
CA THR A 14 20.05 5.06 -0.46
C THR A 14 19.96 3.54 -0.24
N LEU A 15 18.76 3.02 -0.09
CA LEU A 15 18.53 1.60 -0.35
C LEU A 15 18.70 1.44 -1.85
N THR A 16 19.72 0.70 -2.22
CA THR A 16 19.93 0.32 -3.61
C THR A 16 18.68 -0.44 -4.05
N MET A 17 17.88 0.16 -4.91
CA MET A 17 16.60 -0.41 -5.41
C MET A 17 16.73 -1.89 -5.76
N GLY A 18 17.91 -2.31 -6.26
CA GLY A 18 18.15 -3.70 -6.60
C GLY A 18 18.18 -4.68 -5.42
N ALA A 19 18.66 -4.27 -4.22
CA ALA A 19 18.72 -5.17 -3.06
C ALA A 19 17.31 -5.38 -2.47
N ALA A 20 16.51 -4.30 -2.33
CA ALA A 20 15.14 -4.39 -1.86
C ALA A 20 14.26 -5.23 -2.81
N THR A 21 14.46 -5.10 -4.12
CA THR A 21 13.73 -5.89 -5.12
C THR A 21 14.08 -7.37 -5.03
N ALA A 22 15.37 -7.74 -4.88
CA ALA A 22 15.78 -9.12 -4.75
C ALA A 22 15.26 -9.77 -3.46
N GLU A 23 15.32 -9.04 -2.34
CA GLU A 23 14.75 -9.48 -1.07
C GLU A 23 13.24 -9.70 -1.19
N TYR A 24 12.51 -8.73 -1.73
CA TYR A 24 11.09 -8.81 -1.96
C TYR A 24 10.69 -10.01 -2.84
N GLN A 25 11.41 -10.26 -3.94
CA GLN A 25 11.16 -11.40 -4.81
C GLN A 25 11.44 -12.76 -4.14
N SER A 26 12.26 -12.78 -3.08
CA SER A 26 12.52 -14.00 -2.30
C SER A 26 11.40 -14.33 -1.30
N LEU A 27 10.51 -13.38 -1.02
CA LEU A 27 9.38 -13.60 -0.12
C LEU A 27 8.32 -14.47 -0.79
N HIS A 28 7.67 -15.32 0.00
CA HIS A 28 6.56 -16.14 -0.47
C HIS A 28 5.25 -15.35 -0.23
N LEU A 29 4.97 -14.38 -1.09
CA LEU A 29 3.79 -13.52 -1.00
C LEU A 29 2.69 -14.02 -1.93
N ARG A 30 1.46 -13.87 -1.49
CA ARG A 30 0.28 -14.24 -2.28
C ARG A 30 0.15 -13.39 -3.53
N GLU A 31 0.60 -12.14 -3.46
CA GLU A 31 0.57 -11.25 -4.60
C GLU A 31 1.40 -11.75 -5.78
N HIS A 32 2.55 -12.42 -5.54
CA HIS A 32 3.38 -12.96 -6.62
C HIS A 32 2.62 -13.97 -7.49
N GLU A 33 1.68 -14.71 -6.90
CA GLU A 33 0.81 -15.61 -7.65
C GLU A 33 -0.30 -14.85 -8.36
N LEU A 34 -0.90 -13.86 -7.69
CA LEU A 34 -2.04 -13.12 -8.19
C LEU A 34 -1.65 -12.15 -9.32
N LEU A 35 -0.48 -11.52 -9.20
CA LEU A 35 0.04 -10.51 -10.11
C LEU A 35 1.18 -11.03 -11.02
N HIS A 36 1.28 -12.33 -11.25
CA HIS A 36 2.36 -12.94 -12.04
C HIS A 36 2.51 -12.36 -13.46
N ASP A 37 1.46 -11.79 -14.01
CA ASP A 37 1.38 -11.15 -15.33
C ASP A 37 1.47 -9.60 -15.27
N VAL A 38 1.68 -9.03 -14.07
CA VAL A 38 1.78 -7.59 -13.87
C VAL A 38 3.24 -7.22 -13.58
N PRO A 39 3.81 -6.24 -14.30
CA PRO A 39 5.19 -5.84 -14.05
C PRO A 39 5.34 -5.15 -12.69
N LEU A 40 6.39 -5.51 -11.97
CA LEU A 40 6.80 -4.82 -10.75
C LEU A 40 7.53 -3.53 -11.14
N TYR A 41 7.05 -2.38 -10.67
CA TYR A 41 7.62 -1.07 -11.01
C TYR A 41 8.60 -0.56 -9.96
N ASP A 42 8.28 -0.72 -8.68
CA ASP A 42 9.10 -0.19 -7.58
C ASP A 42 8.94 -1.03 -6.32
N VAL A 43 10.02 -1.12 -5.55
CA VAL A 43 10.07 -1.75 -4.24
C VAL A 43 10.81 -0.85 -3.27
N SER A 44 10.16 -0.53 -2.17
CA SER A 44 10.75 0.23 -1.08
C SER A 44 10.63 -0.54 0.23
N SER A 45 11.68 -0.60 1.02
CA SER A 45 11.66 -1.20 2.35
C SER A 45 11.97 -0.17 3.43
N VAL A 46 11.34 -0.32 4.59
CA VAL A 46 11.51 0.58 5.73
C VAL A 46 11.56 -0.22 7.02
N ASP A 47 12.59 0.04 7.83
CA ASP A 47 12.66 -0.49 9.19
C ASP A 47 11.72 0.31 10.12
N LEU A 48 10.73 -0.34 10.68
CA LEU A 48 9.81 0.28 11.62
C LEU A 48 10.25 0.07 13.07
N PRO A 49 10.49 1.15 13.83
CA PRO A 49 10.82 1.04 15.25
C PRO A 49 9.72 0.30 16.03
N GLY A 50 10.13 -0.63 16.89
CA GLY A 50 9.19 -1.46 17.65
C GLY A 50 8.53 -2.57 16.82
N GLY A 51 9.04 -2.86 15.63
CA GLY A 51 8.69 -4.05 14.86
C GLY A 51 9.09 -5.32 15.62
N GLY A 52 8.61 -6.45 15.16
CA GLY A 52 8.93 -7.75 15.75
C GLY A 52 7.76 -8.71 15.73
N ASN A 53 7.94 -9.88 16.34
CA ASN A 53 6.91 -10.91 16.39
C ASN A 53 5.60 -10.40 17.02
N GLY A 54 4.48 -10.72 16.43
CA GLY A 54 3.15 -10.32 16.89
C GLY A 54 2.60 -9.02 16.29
N ARG A 55 3.39 -8.25 15.52
CA ARG A 55 2.85 -7.13 14.75
C ARG A 55 2.20 -7.63 13.45
N THR A 56 1.23 -6.88 12.97
CA THR A 56 0.46 -7.20 11.76
C THR A 56 0.41 -6.01 10.80
N ILE A 57 -0.13 -6.23 9.63
CA ILE A 57 -0.43 -5.14 8.68
C ILE A 57 -1.44 -4.14 9.27
N ALA A 58 -2.35 -4.59 10.12
CA ALA A 58 -3.30 -3.72 10.80
C ALA A 58 -2.59 -2.71 11.74
N ASP A 59 -1.48 -3.10 12.37
CA ASP A 59 -0.67 -2.17 13.18
C ASP A 59 -0.02 -1.10 12.31
N ILE A 60 0.47 -1.47 11.11
CA ILE A 60 1.05 -0.51 10.15
C ILE A 60 -0.01 0.50 9.73
N ARG A 61 -1.22 0.06 9.40
CA ARG A 61 -2.34 0.93 9.04
C ARG A 61 -2.71 1.89 10.17
N THR A 62 -2.68 1.41 11.41
CA THR A 62 -2.92 2.25 12.59
C THR A 62 -1.85 3.34 12.70
N LEU A 63 -0.59 2.98 12.46
CA LEU A 63 0.52 3.93 12.46
C LEU A 63 0.39 4.96 11.32
N GLU A 64 0.04 4.53 10.11
CA GLU A 64 -0.22 5.40 8.96
C GLU A 64 -1.33 6.41 9.27
N SER A 65 -2.43 5.96 9.83
CA SER A 65 -3.57 6.84 10.17
C SER A 65 -3.27 7.81 11.31
N ALA A 66 -2.37 7.43 12.23
CA ALA A 66 -1.95 8.28 13.35
C ALA A 66 -0.87 9.30 12.95
N THR A 67 -0.23 9.12 11.78
CA THR A 67 0.86 9.99 11.32
C THR A 67 0.31 11.04 10.35
N PRO A 68 0.25 12.32 10.72
CA PRO A 68 -0.25 13.33 9.82
C PRO A 68 0.69 13.47 8.61
N PRO A 69 0.14 13.65 7.40
CA PRO A 69 0.94 13.88 6.21
C PRO A 69 1.77 15.16 6.35
N SER A 70 2.96 15.18 5.77
CA SER A 70 3.78 16.39 5.74
C SER A 70 3.05 17.52 5.01
N HIS A 71 3.37 18.77 5.31
CA HIS A 71 2.78 19.96 4.64
C HIS A 71 2.97 19.88 3.12
N ILE A 72 4.13 19.38 2.65
CA ILE A 72 4.41 19.20 1.23
C ILE A 72 3.49 18.14 0.63
N ALA A 73 3.32 17.00 1.29
CA ALA A 73 2.41 15.96 0.85
C ALA A 73 0.97 16.48 0.80
N THR A 74 0.52 17.20 1.83
CA THR A 74 -0.81 17.83 1.88
C THR A 74 -1.01 18.80 0.70
N PHE A 75 0.00 19.62 0.38
CA PHE A 75 -0.07 20.53 -0.75
C PHE A 75 -0.17 19.78 -2.09
N ILE A 76 0.68 18.77 -2.29
CA ILE A 76 0.67 17.96 -3.53
C ILE A 76 -0.68 17.25 -3.70
N TYR A 77 -1.20 16.65 -2.64
CA TYR A 77 -2.52 16.01 -2.67
C TYR A 77 -3.63 17.02 -2.94
N GLY A 78 -3.59 18.20 -2.30
CA GLY A 78 -4.55 19.27 -2.56
C GLY A 78 -4.55 19.73 -4.02
N LEU A 79 -3.37 19.91 -4.60
CA LEU A 79 -3.22 20.25 -6.02
C LEU A 79 -3.77 19.12 -6.92
N ARG A 80 -3.43 17.87 -6.62
CA ARG A 80 -3.96 16.70 -7.35
C ARG A 80 -5.49 16.65 -7.30
N TYR A 81 -6.09 16.89 -6.13
CA TYR A 81 -7.56 16.91 -6.00
C TYR A 81 -8.19 18.03 -6.81
N LEU A 82 -7.60 19.23 -6.77
CA LEU A 82 -8.07 20.36 -7.58
C LEU A 82 -8.03 20.03 -9.07
N LEU A 83 -6.92 19.50 -9.55
CA LEU A 83 -6.76 19.09 -10.95
C LEU A 83 -7.72 17.94 -11.29
N GLY A 84 -7.85 16.95 -10.41
CA GLY A 84 -8.78 15.82 -10.57
C GLY A 84 -10.24 16.29 -10.72
N TRP A 85 -10.63 17.29 -9.93
CA TRP A 85 -11.95 17.90 -10.00
C TRP A 85 -12.14 18.68 -11.34
N VAL A 86 -11.17 19.52 -11.73
CA VAL A 86 -11.22 20.31 -12.95
C VAL A 86 -11.28 19.41 -14.20
N PHE A 87 -10.45 18.38 -14.25
CA PHE A 87 -10.35 17.47 -15.40
C PHE A 87 -11.32 16.28 -15.32
N GLY A 88 -12.05 16.15 -14.20
CA GLY A 88 -13.02 15.08 -14.02
C GLY A 88 -12.40 13.68 -13.88
N TRP A 89 -11.14 13.60 -13.42
CA TRP A 89 -10.45 12.32 -13.27
C TRP A 89 -11.03 11.48 -12.13
N ASP A 90 -11.54 12.12 -11.08
CA ASP A 90 -12.02 11.49 -9.84
C ASP A 90 -13.56 11.38 -9.80
N ARG A 91 -14.24 11.57 -10.93
CA ARG A 91 -15.72 11.65 -10.95
C ARG A 91 -16.44 10.35 -10.61
N GLU A 92 -15.77 9.21 -10.72
CA GLU A 92 -16.27 7.93 -10.20
C GLU A 92 -15.11 7.03 -9.82
N PRO A 93 -15.06 6.49 -8.59
CA PRO A 93 -14.27 5.30 -8.32
C PRO A 93 -14.97 4.15 -9.06
N MET A 94 -14.64 3.98 -10.33
CA MET A 94 -15.19 2.87 -11.12
C MET A 94 -14.71 1.57 -10.49
N ARG A 95 -15.65 0.80 -9.93
CA ARG A 95 -15.39 -0.61 -9.65
C ARG A 95 -15.01 -1.23 -10.98
N PRO A 96 -13.76 -1.65 -11.17
CA PRO A 96 -13.34 -2.09 -12.49
C PRO A 96 -14.15 -3.33 -12.88
N LYS A 97 -14.70 -3.37 -14.08
CA LYS A 97 -15.33 -4.58 -14.62
C LYS A 97 -14.35 -5.74 -14.70
N ASP A 98 -13.04 -5.42 -14.73
CA ASP A 98 -11.93 -6.38 -14.81
C ASP A 98 -11.06 -6.30 -13.55
N SER A 99 -11.67 -6.17 -12.36
CA SER A 99 -10.94 -6.15 -11.10
C SER A 99 -10.27 -7.49 -10.83
N PHE A 100 -9.07 -7.45 -10.30
CA PHE A 100 -8.36 -8.64 -9.82
C PHE A 100 -9.06 -9.33 -8.64
N LEU A 101 -10.12 -8.74 -8.11
CA LEU A 101 -11.02 -9.43 -7.16
C LEU A 101 -11.54 -10.76 -7.71
N GLU A 102 -11.75 -10.88 -9.01
CA GLU A 102 -12.22 -12.13 -9.61
C GLU A 102 -11.15 -13.23 -9.63
N ARG A 103 -9.87 -12.85 -9.58
CA ARG A 103 -8.74 -13.79 -9.50
C ARG A 103 -8.55 -14.37 -8.11
N LEU A 104 -9.16 -13.77 -7.07
CA LEU A 104 -9.04 -14.26 -5.70
C LEU A 104 -9.78 -15.59 -5.54
N SER A 105 -9.08 -16.57 -4.96
CA SER A 105 -9.72 -17.80 -4.56
C SER A 105 -10.75 -17.56 -3.45
N GLN A 106 -11.71 -18.49 -3.32
CA GLN A 106 -12.68 -18.44 -2.22
C GLN A 106 -12.00 -18.46 -0.85
N ARG A 107 -10.90 -19.20 -0.72
CA ARG A 107 -10.10 -19.24 0.50
C ARG A 107 -9.51 -17.86 0.84
N ASP A 108 -8.86 -17.20 -0.12
CA ASP A 108 -8.28 -15.87 0.10
C ASP A 108 -9.35 -14.84 0.51
N ARG A 109 -10.55 -14.98 -0.05
CA ARG A 109 -11.70 -14.11 0.32
C ARG A 109 -12.16 -14.35 1.76
N CYS A 110 -12.13 -15.60 2.23
CA CYS A 110 -12.55 -15.94 3.59
C CYS A 110 -11.46 -15.62 4.63
N ASP A 111 -10.19 -15.80 4.26
CA ASP A 111 -9.05 -15.59 5.16
C ASP A 111 -8.65 -14.10 5.30
N SER A 112 -9.20 -13.23 4.47
CA SER A 112 -8.93 -11.81 4.51
C SER A 112 -9.56 -11.12 5.73
N GLU A 113 -8.75 -10.37 6.49
CA GLU A 113 -9.19 -9.58 7.65
C GLU A 113 -10.16 -8.44 7.27
N ILE A 114 -10.06 -7.96 6.04
CA ILE A 114 -10.95 -6.94 5.46
C ILE A 114 -11.70 -7.56 4.29
N THR A 115 -12.99 -7.32 4.21
CA THR A 115 -13.81 -7.82 3.11
C THR A 115 -13.25 -7.37 1.76
N PRO A 116 -12.88 -8.29 0.86
CA PRO A 116 -12.41 -7.94 -0.48
C PRO A 116 -13.41 -7.07 -1.23
N GLY A 117 -12.92 -6.03 -1.92
CA GLY A 117 -13.75 -5.05 -2.58
C GLY A 117 -14.23 -3.88 -1.69
N THR A 118 -13.74 -3.79 -0.45
CA THR A 118 -13.93 -2.62 0.39
C THR A 118 -13.09 -1.46 -0.14
N LEU A 119 -13.69 -0.27 -0.21
CA LEU A 119 -12.99 0.95 -0.59
C LEU A 119 -12.20 1.50 0.61
N ASP A 120 -10.90 1.72 0.42
CA ASP A 120 -9.98 2.29 1.39
C ASP A 120 -9.29 3.52 0.77
N GLY A 121 -9.83 4.70 1.00
CA GLY A 121 -9.42 5.93 0.34
C GLY A 121 -9.68 5.87 -1.18
N HIS A 122 -8.62 5.77 -1.98
CA HIS A 122 -8.67 5.64 -3.43
C HIS A 122 -8.41 4.22 -3.94
N PHE A 123 -8.28 3.28 -3.02
CA PHE A 123 -7.91 1.90 -3.32
C PHE A 123 -9.03 0.94 -2.97
N TRP A 124 -9.18 -0.09 -3.78
CA TRP A 124 -10.01 -1.25 -3.46
C TRP A 124 -9.14 -2.29 -2.79
N VAL A 125 -9.52 -2.73 -1.59
CA VAL A 125 -8.82 -3.82 -0.92
C VAL A 125 -9.10 -5.11 -1.67
N LEU A 126 -8.05 -5.75 -2.18
CA LEU A 126 -8.14 -7.09 -2.74
C LEU A 126 -8.14 -8.12 -1.61
N TYR A 127 -7.16 -8.04 -0.71
CA TYR A 127 -7.12 -8.80 0.53
C TYR A 127 -6.23 -8.10 1.56
N GLN A 128 -6.40 -8.47 2.81
CA GLN A 128 -5.49 -8.16 3.91
C GLN A 128 -5.31 -9.38 4.78
N PHE A 129 -4.08 -9.87 4.89
CA PHE A 129 -3.65 -10.92 5.81
C PHE A 129 -2.76 -10.31 6.90
N PRO A 130 -2.44 -11.03 7.97
CA PRO A 130 -1.59 -10.48 9.04
C PRO A 130 -0.21 -10.00 8.61
N ARG A 131 0.34 -10.53 7.52
CA ARG A 131 1.69 -10.21 7.01
C ARG A 131 1.72 -9.55 5.65
N GLU A 132 0.59 -9.45 4.97
CA GLU A 132 0.52 -8.99 3.60
C GLU A 132 -0.84 -8.34 3.32
N ALA A 133 -0.86 -7.24 2.59
CA ALA A 133 -2.08 -6.62 2.09
C ALA A 133 -1.88 -6.16 0.65
N LEU A 134 -2.87 -6.40 -0.19
CA LEU A 134 -2.89 -5.97 -1.57
C LEU A 134 -4.09 -5.08 -1.84
N ARG A 135 -3.81 -3.94 -2.47
CA ARG A 135 -4.81 -2.95 -2.85
C ARG A 135 -4.70 -2.61 -4.32
N GLU A 136 -5.83 -2.44 -4.97
CA GLU A 136 -5.95 -2.07 -6.38
C GLU A 136 -6.47 -0.64 -6.52
N THR A 137 -5.88 0.14 -7.40
CA THR A 137 -6.43 1.42 -7.83
C THR A 137 -6.67 1.41 -9.33
N ARG A 138 -7.81 1.91 -9.75
CA ARG A 138 -8.12 2.06 -11.16
C ARG A 138 -8.93 3.32 -11.40
N ASN A 139 -8.47 4.10 -12.33
CA ASN A 139 -9.21 5.21 -12.91
C ASN A 139 -9.07 5.17 -14.43
N LYS A 140 -9.51 6.21 -15.14
CA LYS A 140 -9.45 6.26 -16.61
C LYS A 140 -8.03 6.18 -17.19
N THR A 141 -7.02 6.51 -16.40
CA THR A 141 -5.63 6.68 -16.85
C THR A 141 -4.65 5.72 -16.19
N VAL A 142 -4.99 5.18 -15.03
CA VAL A 142 -4.09 4.34 -14.22
C VAL A 142 -4.82 3.08 -13.77
N HIS A 143 -4.17 1.95 -13.93
CA HIS A 143 -4.48 0.71 -13.24
C HIS A 143 -3.20 0.26 -12.55
N GLY A 144 -3.23 0.16 -11.23
CA GLY A 144 -2.06 -0.15 -10.44
C GLY A 144 -2.40 -0.87 -9.14
N PHE A 145 -1.37 -1.44 -8.54
CA PHE A 145 -1.47 -2.20 -7.31
C PHE A 145 -0.45 -1.68 -6.30
N ILE A 146 -0.81 -1.73 -5.03
CA ILE A 146 0.10 -1.49 -3.92
C ILE A 146 0.05 -2.71 -3.01
N CYS A 147 1.18 -3.40 -2.92
CA CYS A 147 1.39 -4.43 -1.92
C CYS A 147 2.12 -3.84 -0.71
N THR A 148 1.66 -4.19 0.46
CA THR A 148 2.35 -3.92 1.72
C THR A 148 2.63 -5.26 2.36
N ALA A 149 3.90 -5.62 2.49
CA ALA A 149 4.31 -6.86 3.11
C ALA A 149 5.19 -6.60 4.32
N ARG A 150 5.15 -7.53 5.26
CA ARG A 150 5.96 -7.53 6.47
C ARG A 150 6.72 -8.84 6.59
N TRP A 151 8.03 -8.78 6.83
CA TRP A 151 8.91 -9.91 7.05
C TRP A 151 9.83 -9.75 8.28
#